data_6f1c193f165f0bc7b5975772b1078784
#
_entry.id   6f1c193f165f0bc7b5975772b1078784
#
_cell.length_a   1.000
_cell.length_b   1.000
_cell.length_c   1.000
_cell.angle_alpha   90.00
_cell.angle_beta   90.00
_cell.angle_gamma   90.00
#
_symmetry.space_group_name_H-M   'P 1'
#
loop_
_entity.id
_entity.type
_entity.pdbx_description
1 polymer ?
#
loop_
_entity_poly.entity_id
_entity_poly.type
_entity_poly.pdbx_seq_one_letter_code
_entity_poly.pdbx_strand_id
1 'polypeptide(L)'
;MFDRRTKNVTIFKDSMEMMSENERLQQAIKESVEKQTLYLEAENVEIPESNASKCRTLVSTGRSFETASRYARNGKKVCVLNFASATNPGGGVVHGSSAQEESLCRCSTLYPCLDIDKMWQEFYIPHRRAGNPLYNDDCLYTPGVIVFKSDLSFPERMEEKDWYQVDVLTCAAPNLRNAPSN
;
A
#
# COMPACT_ATOMS: atom_id res chain seq x y z
N MET A 1 17.92 6.52 -23.96
CA MET A 1 16.60 6.73 -23.32
C MET A 1 16.49 5.70 -22.19
N PHE A 2 16.44 6.14 -20.92
CA PHE A 2 16.32 5.19 -19.80
C PHE A 2 14.96 4.49 -19.88
N ASP A 3 14.97 3.17 -19.79
CA ASP A 3 13.76 2.36 -19.72
C ASP A 3 12.92 2.74 -18.48
N ARG A 4 11.59 2.64 -18.60
CA ARG A 4 10.63 2.95 -17.52
C ARG A 4 10.94 2.19 -16.24
N ARG A 5 11.35 0.92 -16.36
CA ARG A 5 11.75 0.09 -15.20
C ARG A 5 12.92 0.69 -14.45
N THR A 6 13.97 1.07 -15.15
CA THR A 6 15.17 1.72 -14.56
C THR A 6 14.80 2.99 -13.80
N LYS A 7 13.94 3.85 -14.39
CA LYS A 7 13.44 5.05 -13.69
C LYS A 7 12.67 4.70 -12.42
N ASN A 8 11.77 3.72 -12.48
CA ASN A 8 10.99 3.27 -11.32
C ASN A 8 11.90 2.74 -10.19
N VAL A 9 12.95 1.99 -10.52
CA VAL A 9 13.94 1.53 -9.54
C VAL A 9 14.67 2.71 -8.91
N THR A 10 15.08 3.70 -9.69
CA THR A 10 15.74 4.92 -9.17
C THR A 10 14.83 5.67 -8.21
N ILE A 11 13.54 5.88 -8.60
CA ILE A 11 12.56 6.56 -7.74
C ILE A 11 12.32 5.77 -6.45
N PHE A 12 12.26 4.44 -6.51
CA PHE A 12 12.08 3.62 -5.31
C PHE A 12 13.30 3.70 -4.39
N LYS A 13 14.52 3.64 -4.92
CA LYS A 13 15.75 3.82 -4.13
C LYS A 13 15.80 5.18 -3.45
N ASP A 14 15.44 6.24 -4.17
CA ASP A 14 15.33 7.58 -3.63
C ASP A 14 14.27 7.67 -2.51
N SER A 15 13.17 6.92 -2.61
CA SER A 15 12.17 6.83 -1.54
C SER A 15 12.72 6.13 -0.29
N MET A 16 13.46 5.04 -0.48
CA MET A 16 14.10 4.33 0.64
C MET A 16 15.14 5.21 1.35
N GLU A 17 15.94 5.95 0.58
CA GLU A 17 16.91 6.92 1.11
C GLU A 17 16.22 8.01 1.93
N MET A 18 15.18 8.66 1.39
CA MET A 18 14.38 9.65 2.13
C MET A 18 13.86 9.09 3.45
N MET A 19 13.33 7.86 3.45
CA MET A 19 12.82 7.22 4.67
C MET A 19 13.93 6.90 5.68
N SER A 20 15.14 6.59 5.22
CA SER A 20 16.29 6.32 6.09
C SER A 20 16.91 7.57 6.70
N GLU A 21 16.74 8.73 6.08
CA GLU A 21 17.38 10.01 6.50
C GLU A 21 16.42 10.94 7.25
N ASN A 22 15.10 10.74 7.15
CA ASN A 22 14.11 11.63 7.73
C ASN A 22 13.45 11.03 8.98
N GLU A 23 13.69 11.64 10.15
CA GLU A 23 13.18 11.17 11.44
C GLU A 23 11.64 11.09 11.49
N ARG A 24 10.94 12.01 10.84
CA ARG A 24 9.47 12.02 10.79
C ARG A 24 8.94 10.80 10.04
N LEU A 25 9.59 10.41 8.93
CA LEU A 25 9.21 9.21 8.17
C LEU A 25 9.53 7.93 8.97
N GLN A 26 10.70 7.88 9.64
CA GLN A 26 11.08 6.75 10.49
C GLN A 26 10.08 6.56 11.64
N GLN A 27 9.71 7.64 12.31
CA GLN A 27 8.74 7.59 13.40
C GLN A 27 7.36 7.13 12.90
N ALA A 28 6.90 7.63 11.75
CA ALA A 28 5.64 7.21 11.15
C ALA A 28 5.65 5.72 10.78
N ILE A 29 6.74 5.20 10.21
CA ILE A 29 6.89 3.77 9.91
C ILE A 29 6.75 2.94 11.19
N LYS A 30 7.48 3.33 12.25
CA LYS A 30 7.44 2.65 13.54
C LYS A 30 6.01 2.61 14.10
N GLU A 31 5.34 3.76 14.14
CA GLU A 31 3.97 3.84 14.66
C GLU A 31 2.96 3.06 13.81
N SER A 32 3.13 3.08 12.48
CA SER A 32 2.29 2.31 11.56
C SER A 32 2.45 0.81 11.82
N VAL A 33 3.69 0.31 11.94
CA VAL A 33 3.98 -1.10 12.20
C VAL A 33 3.45 -1.54 13.58
N GLU A 34 3.60 -0.71 14.62
CA GLU A 34 3.09 -1.00 15.96
C GLU A 34 1.54 -1.12 16.01
N LYS A 35 0.84 -0.34 15.17
CA LYS A 35 -0.62 -0.28 15.12
C LYS A 35 -1.23 -1.14 14.01
N GLN A 36 -0.39 -1.80 13.23
CA GLN A 36 -0.80 -2.62 12.09
C GLN A 36 -1.62 -3.83 12.55
N THR A 37 -2.70 -4.12 11.84
CA THR A 37 -3.59 -5.25 12.16
C THR A 37 -3.76 -6.13 10.93
N LEU A 38 -3.49 -7.42 11.11
CA LEU A 38 -3.79 -8.46 10.12
C LEU A 38 -5.16 -9.05 10.47
N TYR A 39 -6.06 -9.06 9.52
CA TYR A 39 -7.36 -9.72 9.59
C TYR A 39 -7.32 -10.97 8.73
N LEU A 40 -7.56 -12.12 9.31
CA LEU A 40 -7.59 -13.39 8.61
C LEU A 40 -9.03 -13.75 8.22
N GLU A 41 -9.24 -14.28 7.01
CA GLU A 41 -10.56 -14.73 6.55
C GLU A 41 -11.24 -15.71 7.51
N ALA A 42 -10.43 -16.55 8.17
CA ALA A 42 -10.93 -17.51 9.15
C ALA A 42 -11.39 -16.90 10.49
N GLU A 43 -11.10 -15.62 10.72
CA GLU A 43 -11.47 -14.90 11.93
C GLU A 43 -12.85 -14.27 11.79
N ASN A 44 -13.75 -14.55 12.73
CA ASN A 44 -15.01 -13.84 12.84
C ASN A 44 -14.77 -12.44 13.38
N VAL A 45 -14.70 -11.46 12.49
CA VAL A 45 -14.62 -10.05 12.87
C VAL A 45 -16.05 -9.55 13.17
N GLU A 46 -16.32 -9.17 14.41
CA GLU A 46 -17.57 -8.49 14.75
C GLU A 46 -17.59 -7.12 14.03
N ILE A 47 -18.51 -6.97 13.09
CA ILE A 47 -18.74 -5.69 12.42
C ILE A 47 -19.66 -4.87 13.33
N PRO A 48 -19.19 -3.74 13.90
CA PRO A 48 -20.04 -2.91 14.73
C PRO A 48 -21.21 -2.36 13.89
N GLU A 49 -22.39 -2.29 14.50
CA GLU A 49 -23.53 -1.66 13.85
C GLU A 49 -23.20 -0.24 13.40
N SER A 50 -23.28 -0.02 12.12
CA SER A 50 -23.01 1.30 11.54
C SER A 50 -24.24 2.20 11.72
N ASN A 51 -24.06 3.31 12.45
CA ASN A 51 -25.05 4.38 12.51
C ASN A 51 -25.08 5.27 11.24
N ALA A 52 -24.26 4.95 10.24
CA ALA A 52 -24.18 5.69 8.98
C ALA A 52 -25.40 5.36 8.10
N SER A 53 -26.38 6.25 8.09
CA SER A 53 -27.63 6.07 7.36
C SER A 53 -27.47 6.15 5.83
N LYS A 54 -26.38 6.72 5.30
CA LYS A 54 -26.15 6.88 3.85
C LYS A 54 -24.65 6.92 3.52
N CYS A 55 -24.26 6.05 2.60
CA CYS A 55 -22.96 6.10 1.94
C CYS A 55 -23.10 6.86 0.60
N ARG A 56 -22.11 7.71 0.27
CA ARG A 56 -22.04 8.39 -1.03
C ARG A 56 -20.92 7.78 -1.86
N THR A 57 -21.26 7.25 -3.02
CA THR A 57 -20.28 6.74 -4.00
C THR A 57 -19.93 7.85 -4.99
N LEU A 58 -18.63 8.07 -5.20
CA LEU A 58 -18.09 9.00 -6.18
C LEU A 58 -17.09 8.25 -7.08
N VAL A 59 -17.17 8.51 -8.37
CA VAL A 59 -16.24 7.95 -9.36
C VAL A 59 -15.42 9.08 -9.95
N SER A 60 -14.09 8.89 -10.03
CA SER A 60 -13.18 9.85 -10.63
C SER A 60 -12.09 9.14 -11.44
N THR A 61 -11.39 9.88 -12.29
CA THR A 61 -10.26 9.36 -13.11
C THR A 61 -8.91 9.52 -12.44
N GLY A 62 -8.85 10.05 -11.21
CA GLY A 62 -7.62 10.25 -10.45
C GLY A 62 -6.97 8.94 -10.02
N ARG A 63 -5.64 8.97 -9.82
CA ARG A 63 -4.90 7.87 -9.22
C ARG A 63 -5.22 7.77 -7.73
N SER A 64 -4.87 6.66 -7.09
CA SER A 64 -5.26 6.35 -5.70
C SER A 64 -4.84 7.45 -4.72
N PHE A 65 -3.55 7.77 -4.64
CA PHE A 65 -3.07 8.80 -3.72
C PHE A 65 -3.38 10.23 -4.18
N GLU A 66 -3.45 10.48 -5.50
CA GLU A 66 -3.94 11.77 -6.02
C GLU A 66 -5.36 12.05 -5.53
N THR A 67 -6.25 11.06 -5.62
CA THR A 67 -7.62 11.20 -5.14
C THR A 67 -7.67 11.31 -3.61
N ALA A 68 -6.92 10.47 -2.89
CA ALA A 68 -6.83 10.48 -1.44
C ALA A 68 -6.37 11.85 -0.89
N SER A 69 -5.40 12.50 -1.56
CA SER A 69 -4.85 13.79 -1.14
C SER A 69 -5.91 14.88 -1.02
N ARG A 70 -6.92 14.86 -1.89
CA ARG A 70 -8.02 15.84 -1.89
C ARG A 70 -8.86 15.81 -0.62
N TYR A 71 -8.93 14.64 0.03
CA TYR A 71 -9.65 14.45 1.28
C TYR A 71 -8.75 14.56 2.49
N ALA A 72 -7.58 13.91 2.47
CA ALA A 72 -6.64 13.87 3.58
C ALA A 72 -6.13 15.27 3.96
N ARG A 73 -5.77 16.11 2.97
CA ARG A 73 -5.34 17.49 3.18
C ARG A 73 -6.44 18.40 3.74
N ASN A 74 -7.70 18.00 3.63
CA ASN A 74 -8.85 18.66 4.22
C ASN A 74 -9.28 18.04 5.58
N GLY A 75 -8.37 17.31 6.24
CA GLY A 75 -8.56 16.74 7.58
C GLY A 75 -9.54 15.57 7.63
N LYS A 76 -9.83 14.93 6.48
CA LYS A 76 -10.66 13.72 6.46
C LYS A 76 -9.80 12.49 6.71
N LYS A 77 -10.30 11.52 7.46
CA LYS A 77 -9.71 10.19 7.52
C LYS A 77 -9.93 9.49 6.19
N VAL A 78 -8.86 8.96 5.62
CA VAL A 78 -8.88 8.32 4.30
C VAL A 78 -8.23 6.95 4.42
N CYS A 79 -8.93 5.91 3.96
CA CYS A 79 -8.35 4.59 3.78
C CYS A 79 -8.24 4.29 2.29
N VAL A 80 -7.07 3.86 1.85
CA VAL A 80 -6.75 3.52 0.45
C VAL A 80 -6.63 2.01 0.32
N LEU A 81 -7.39 1.42 -0.61
CA LEU A 81 -7.23 0.01 -0.94
C LEU A 81 -5.96 -0.20 -1.78
N ASN A 82 -5.08 -1.07 -1.32
CA ASN A 82 -3.92 -1.57 -2.03
C ASN A 82 -4.27 -2.94 -2.65
N PHE A 83 -4.29 -3.01 -3.98
CA PHE A 83 -4.47 -4.26 -4.74
C PHE A 83 -3.14 -5.03 -4.78
N ALA A 84 -2.87 -5.74 -3.70
CA ALA A 84 -1.57 -6.23 -3.36
C ALA A 84 -1.19 -7.56 -4.02
N SER A 85 0.11 -7.80 -4.06
CA SER A 85 0.64 -9.15 -4.17
C SER A 85 0.46 -9.90 -2.85
N ALA A 86 -0.11 -11.10 -2.91
CA ALA A 86 -0.18 -11.98 -1.74
C ALA A 86 1.16 -12.64 -1.40
N THR A 87 2.15 -12.56 -2.27
CA THR A 87 3.38 -13.36 -2.16
C THR A 87 4.64 -12.53 -1.97
N ASN A 88 4.59 -11.23 -2.25
CA ASN A 88 5.76 -10.36 -2.13
C ASN A 88 5.34 -8.97 -1.63
N PRO A 89 5.97 -8.45 -0.56
CA PRO A 89 5.73 -7.08 -0.11
C PRO A 89 5.99 -6.08 -1.24
N GLY A 90 5.03 -5.19 -1.49
CA GLY A 90 5.16 -4.18 -2.53
C GLY A 90 5.27 -4.75 -3.95
N GLY A 91 4.87 -6.01 -4.17
CA GLY A 91 4.89 -6.65 -5.48
C GLY A 91 6.28 -6.70 -6.11
N GLY A 92 6.41 -6.11 -7.28
CA GLY A 92 7.67 -6.00 -8.03
C GLY A 92 8.33 -4.64 -7.95
N VAL A 93 8.09 -3.84 -6.90
CA VAL A 93 8.58 -2.46 -6.76
C VAL A 93 10.10 -2.36 -6.85
N VAL A 94 10.82 -3.29 -6.23
CA VAL A 94 12.30 -3.36 -6.25
C VAL A 94 12.87 -3.60 -7.64
N HIS A 95 12.07 -4.18 -8.53
CA HIS A 95 12.40 -4.46 -9.93
C HIS A 95 11.79 -3.47 -10.92
N GLY A 96 11.19 -2.38 -10.43
CA GLY A 96 10.65 -1.31 -11.26
C GLY A 96 9.30 -1.61 -11.91
N SER A 97 8.55 -2.58 -11.43
CA SER A 97 7.17 -2.82 -11.85
C SER A 97 6.29 -1.60 -11.60
N SER A 98 5.16 -1.48 -12.28
CA SER A 98 4.37 -0.24 -12.35
C SER A 98 2.86 -0.41 -12.12
N ALA A 99 2.43 -1.49 -11.48
CA ALA A 99 1.04 -1.64 -11.05
C ALA A 99 0.71 -0.70 -9.86
N GLN A 100 -0.51 -0.77 -9.36
CA GLN A 100 -1.00 0.14 -8.33
C GLN A 100 -0.19 0.01 -7.02
N GLU A 101 0.03 -1.19 -6.51
CA GLU A 101 0.81 -1.43 -5.29
C GLU A 101 2.21 -0.82 -5.37
N GLU A 102 2.93 -1.07 -6.47
CA GLU A 102 4.27 -0.53 -6.65
C GLU A 102 4.28 1.00 -6.71
N SER A 103 3.22 1.59 -7.26
CA SER A 103 3.04 3.04 -7.26
C SER A 103 2.88 3.60 -5.85
N LEU A 104 2.03 2.96 -5.03
CA LEU A 104 1.82 3.35 -3.64
C LEU A 104 3.13 3.24 -2.84
N CYS A 105 3.86 2.13 -3.01
CA CYS A 105 5.14 1.88 -2.33
C CYS A 105 6.23 2.90 -2.72
N ARG A 106 6.22 3.40 -3.96
CA ARG A 106 7.17 4.44 -4.38
C ARG A 106 6.86 5.83 -3.84
N CYS A 107 5.63 6.08 -3.43
CA CYS A 107 5.18 7.42 -3.03
C CYS A 107 5.10 7.61 -1.52
N SER A 108 5.22 6.54 -0.74
CA SER A 108 4.84 6.57 0.67
C SER A 108 5.70 5.66 1.56
N THR A 109 5.45 5.74 2.86
CA THR A 109 6.05 4.86 3.88
C THR A 109 5.46 3.44 3.90
N LEU A 110 4.66 3.05 2.90
CA LEU A 110 3.98 1.75 2.91
C LEU A 110 4.94 0.56 2.83
N TYR A 111 5.94 0.61 1.93
CA TYR A 111 6.82 -0.54 1.68
C TYR A 111 7.49 -1.09 2.94
N PRO A 112 8.19 -0.28 3.77
CA PRO A 112 8.81 -0.79 4.99
C PRO A 112 7.81 -1.26 6.05
N CYS A 113 6.52 -0.89 5.95
CA CYS A 113 5.48 -1.45 6.81
C CYS A 113 5.03 -2.84 6.34
N LEU A 114 5.18 -3.15 5.04
CA LEU A 114 4.85 -4.47 4.48
C LEU A 114 6.00 -5.46 4.59
N ASP A 115 7.25 -4.99 4.41
CA ASP A 115 8.46 -5.82 4.37
C ASP A 115 9.07 -6.00 5.76
N ILE A 116 8.30 -6.59 6.66
CA ILE A 116 8.69 -6.92 8.03
C ILE A 116 8.52 -8.42 8.31
N ASP A 117 9.32 -8.96 9.20
CA ASP A 117 9.33 -10.39 9.54
C ASP A 117 7.93 -10.92 9.90
N LYS A 118 7.17 -10.16 10.70
CA LYS A 118 5.82 -10.55 11.09
C LYS A 118 4.93 -10.78 9.85
N MET A 119 4.93 -9.85 8.89
CA MET A 119 4.11 -9.98 7.68
C MET A 119 4.60 -11.09 6.76
N TRP A 120 5.91 -11.33 6.73
CA TRP A 120 6.45 -12.50 6.03
C TRP A 120 5.91 -13.80 6.62
N GLN A 121 5.91 -13.97 7.94
CA GLN A 121 5.48 -15.19 8.60
C GLN A 121 3.96 -15.40 8.57
N GLU A 122 3.19 -14.34 8.77
CA GLU A 122 1.75 -14.42 9.00
C GLU A 122 0.91 -14.21 7.73
N PHE A 123 1.47 -13.53 6.69
CA PHE A 123 0.73 -13.22 5.45
C PHE A 123 1.41 -13.80 4.21
N TYR A 124 2.64 -13.37 3.85
CA TYR A 124 3.24 -13.73 2.55
C TYR A 124 3.63 -15.22 2.44
N ILE A 125 4.25 -15.82 3.46
CA ILE A 125 4.65 -17.23 3.43
C ILE A 125 3.43 -18.17 3.41
N PRO A 126 2.37 -17.97 4.20
CA PRO A 126 1.16 -18.76 4.10
C PRO A 126 0.54 -18.76 2.69
N HIS A 127 0.40 -17.58 2.08
CA HIS A 127 -0.13 -17.47 0.70
C HIS A 127 0.77 -18.14 -0.35
N ARG A 128 2.11 -18.03 -0.20
CA ARG A 128 3.04 -18.77 -1.07
C ARG A 128 2.87 -20.27 -0.97
N ARG A 129 2.70 -20.79 0.26
CA ARG A 129 2.52 -22.23 0.52
C ARG A 129 1.19 -22.75 0.01
N ALA A 130 0.14 -21.96 0.12
CA ALA A 130 -1.19 -22.33 -0.37
C ALA A 130 -1.22 -22.48 -1.90
N GLY A 131 -0.41 -21.70 -2.63
CA GLY A 131 -0.30 -21.79 -4.09
C GLY A 131 -1.61 -21.50 -4.84
N ASN A 132 -2.60 -20.93 -4.16
CA ASN A 132 -3.90 -20.62 -4.77
C ASN A 132 -3.84 -19.23 -5.44
N PRO A 133 -4.02 -19.13 -6.77
CA PRO A 133 -3.94 -17.86 -7.49
C PRO A 133 -5.12 -16.92 -7.22
N LEU A 134 -6.21 -17.42 -6.65
CA LEU A 134 -7.37 -16.59 -6.27
C LEU A 134 -7.17 -15.93 -4.91
N TYR A 135 -6.25 -16.51 -4.08
CA TYR A 135 -6.00 -16.12 -2.71
C TYR A 135 -7.25 -16.26 -1.82
N ASN A 136 -7.26 -15.61 -0.69
CA ASN A 136 -8.36 -15.54 0.27
C ASN A 136 -8.60 -14.06 0.64
N ASP A 137 -9.53 -13.83 1.56
CA ASP A 137 -9.92 -12.47 2.00
C ASP A 137 -9.06 -11.93 3.15
N ASP A 138 -7.89 -12.54 3.42
CA ASP A 138 -6.93 -11.98 4.37
C ASP A 138 -6.55 -10.56 3.96
N CYS A 139 -6.58 -9.62 4.91
CA CYS A 139 -6.19 -8.25 4.64
C CYS A 139 -5.39 -7.64 5.80
N LEU A 140 -4.50 -6.73 5.42
CA LEU A 140 -3.61 -6.03 6.34
C LEU A 140 -3.99 -4.55 6.38
N TYR A 141 -4.42 -4.07 7.55
CA TYR A 141 -4.66 -2.66 7.80
C TYR A 141 -3.40 -2.00 8.34
N THR A 142 -2.90 -0.99 7.63
CA THR A 142 -1.72 -0.21 7.99
C THR A 142 -2.14 1.25 8.18
N PRO A 143 -2.28 1.75 9.42
CA PRO A 143 -2.67 3.12 9.69
C PRO A 143 -1.50 4.09 9.55
N GLY A 144 -1.80 5.34 9.25
CA GLY A 144 -0.85 6.46 9.39
C GLY A 144 0.28 6.50 8.35
N VAL A 145 0.11 5.85 7.21
CA VAL A 145 1.07 5.88 6.10
C VAL A 145 1.26 7.31 5.59
N ILE A 146 2.49 7.82 5.60
CA ILE A 146 2.81 9.14 5.04
C ILE A 146 3.06 9.03 3.54
N VAL A 147 2.35 9.84 2.77
CA VAL A 147 2.61 10.06 1.35
C VAL A 147 3.51 11.29 1.21
N PHE A 148 4.73 11.10 0.69
CA PHE A 148 5.78 12.12 0.60
C PHE A 148 6.27 12.39 -0.83
N LYS A 149 5.73 11.65 -1.80
CA LYS A 149 5.91 11.91 -3.23
C LYS A 149 4.57 12.03 -3.95
N SER A 150 4.58 12.75 -5.08
CA SER A 150 3.42 12.86 -5.95
C SER A 150 3.03 11.51 -6.55
N ASP A 151 1.73 11.24 -6.66
CA ASP A 151 1.22 10.03 -7.34
C ASP A 151 1.12 10.26 -8.85
N LEU A 152 2.26 10.48 -9.47
CA LEU A 152 2.41 10.64 -10.92
C LEU A 152 3.02 9.37 -11.55
N SER A 153 3.06 9.33 -12.87
CA SER A 153 3.73 8.23 -13.60
C SER A 153 5.21 8.12 -13.23
N PHE A 154 5.84 9.24 -12.91
CA PHE A 154 7.17 9.34 -12.30
C PHE A 154 7.02 10.22 -11.06
N PRO A 155 6.90 9.61 -9.87
CA PRO A 155 6.76 10.32 -8.61
C PRO A 155 7.91 11.29 -8.33
N GLU A 156 7.58 12.48 -7.88
CA GLU A 156 8.50 13.53 -7.48
C GLU A 156 8.39 13.79 -5.98
N ARG A 157 9.48 14.18 -5.33
CA ARG A 157 9.50 14.56 -3.91
C ARG A 157 8.59 15.76 -3.67
N MET A 158 7.78 15.69 -2.62
CA MET A 158 7.01 16.83 -2.12
C MET A 158 7.75 17.48 -0.95
N GLU A 159 7.48 18.76 -0.70
CA GLU A 159 7.95 19.42 0.51
C GLU A 159 7.22 18.85 1.74
N GLU A 160 7.86 18.85 2.90
CA GLU A 160 7.29 18.25 4.13
C GLU A 160 5.94 18.84 4.55
N LYS A 161 5.72 20.13 4.26
CA LYS A 161 4.43 20.80 4.51
C LYS A 161 3.27 20.23 3.67
N ASP A 162 3.62 19.61 2.53
CA ASP A 162 2.66 19.04 1.57
C ASP A 162 2.44 17.55 1.78
N TRP A 163 3.16 16.93 2.70
CA TRP A 163 2.96 15.53 3.06
C TRP A 163 1.62 15.35 3.77
N TYR A 164 1.01 14.20 3.54
CA TYR A 164 -0.26 13.86 4.17
C TYR A 164 -0.29 12.40 4.59
N GLN A 165 -1.18 12.07 5.52
CA GLN A 165 -1.36 10.72 6.02
C GLN A 165 -2.62 10.09 5.46
N VAL A 166 -2.55 8.79 5.21
CA VAL A 166 -3.66 7.92 4.89
C VAL A 166 -3.50 6.59 5.61
N ASP A 167 -4.60 5.90 5.80
CA ASP A 167 -4.55 4.49 6.16
C ASP A 167 -4.55 3.66 4.87
N VAL A 168 -3.95 2.48 4.91
CA VAL A 168 -3.92 1.57 3.76
C VAL A 168 -4.48 0.21 4.17
N LEU A 169 -5.44 -0.28 3.39
CA LEU A 169 -5.95 -1.64 3.48
C LEU A 169 -5.32 -2.47 2.35
N THR A 170 -4.44 -3.38 2.70
CA THR A 170 -3.72 -4.24 1.77
C THR A 170 -4.45 -5.56 1.64
N CYS A 171 -5.03 -5.82 0.47
CA CYS A 171 -5.74 -7.07 0.16
C CYS A 171 -5.16 -7.68 -1.11
N ALA A 172 -5.01 -9.00 -1.10
CA ALA A 172 -4.49 -9.71 -2.26
C ALA A 172 -5.48 -9.68 -3.43
N ALA A 173 -5.00 -9.24 -4.59
CA ALA A 173 -5.79 -9.34 -5.82
C ALA A 173 -5.52 -10.69 -6.51
N PRO A 174 -6.53 -11.37 -7.09
CA PRO A 174 -6.34 -12.60 -7.85
C PRO A 174 -5.26 -12.44 -8.93
N ASN A 175 -4.36 -13.41 -9.03
CA ASN A 175 -3.29 -13.42 -10.03
C ASN A 175 -3.39 -14.65 -10.94
N LEU A 176 -4.08 -14.50 -12.04
CA LEU A 176 -4.34 -15.59 -13.00
C LEU A 176 -3.27 -15.73 -14.09
N ARG A 177 -2.14 -15.03 -14.02
CA ARG A 177 -1.09 -15.08 -15.06
C ARG A 177 -0.53 -16.47 -15.30
N ASN A 178 -0.51 -17.32 -14.28
CA ASN A 178 -0.01 -18.70 -14.33
C ASN A 178 -1.12 -19.73 -14.15
N ALA A 179 -2.39 -19.34 -14.18
CA ALA A 179 -3.49 -20.29 -14.16
C ALA A 179 -3.51 -21.07 -15.47
N PRO A 180 -3.71 -22.42 -15.45
CA PRO A 180 -3.88 -23.18 -16.67
C PRO A 180 -5.04 -22.59 -17.46
N SER A 181 -4.83 -22.33 -18.75
CA SER A 181 -5.92 -21.99 -19.66
C SER A 181 -6.83 -23.23 -19.78
N ASN A 182 -8.07 -23.09 -19.36
CA ASN A 182 -9.11 -24.08 -19.67
C ASN A 182 -9.42 -24.10 -21.16
#